data_46a311c9912ba8df1811aeb091aab6af
#
_entry.id   46a311c9912ba8df1811aeb091aab6af
#
_cell.length_a   1.000
_cell.length_b   1.000
_cell.length_c   1.000
_cell.angle_alpha   90.00
_cell.angle_beta   90.00
_cell.angle_gamma   90.00
#
_symmetry.space_group_name_H-M   'P 1'
#
loop_
_entity.id
_entity.type
_entity.pdbx_description
1 polymer ?
#
loop_
_entity_poly.entity_id
_entity_poly.type
_entity_poly.pdbx_seq_one_letter_code
_entity_poly.pdbx_strand_id
1 'polypeptide(L)'
;MNARVLAALLLAFGFTAAARAAPEPAYDAEGNGFEYPWPAHRYDFESQRQKLRMAYLDVPPAQGQGNGQVVLLLHGKNFNASDWRTTIDSLTRAGFRVIAPDQIGFGKSSKPACYQFSFTQLAANTRALLASLGVSRSVVVGHSMGGMLAGTYAVEYPGATEKLVLVNPIGLEDYSALVPPRTVDDWYRDELKQTPESVRAYQRNFYYAGAWKPEYEAHTRLLAGWTLSPDWPKVAWDAALTYDMIFTQPLVPKLSRIRVPTLLVIGTRDRTALGKAFAPPEVQKAMGDYARLGKLTQQRIPGSRLVEIPGVGHVPQVEAFPAFERALLGFLR
;
A
#
# COMPACT_ATOMS: atom_id res chain seq x y z
N MET A 1 -19.32 -24.21 79.43
CA MET A 1 -18.91 -22.83 79.07
C MET A 1 -18.19 -22.91 77.73
N ASN A 2 -18.90 -22.64 76.66
CA ASN A 2 -18.40 -22.80 75.27
C ASN A 2 -18.02 -21.48 74.72
N ALA A 3 -16.72 -21.25 74.38
CA ALA A 3 -16.24 -20.10 73.67
C ALA A 3 -16.30 -20.38 72.14
N ARG A 4 -17.10 -19.66 71.40
CA ARG A 4 -17.15 -19.66 69.93
C ARG A 4 -16.10 -18.67 69.40
N VAL A 5 -15.14 -19.22 68.63
CA VAL A 5 -14.17 -18.43 67.86
C VAL A 5 -14.81 -18.08 66.52
N LEU A 6 -15.02 -16.78 66.26
CA LEU A 6 -15.42 -16.28 64.94
C LEU A 6 -14.16 -16.05 64.11
N ALA A 7 -14.01 -16.83 63.03
CA ALA A 7 -12.96 -16.57 62.03
C ALA A 7 -13.52 -15.60 60.98
N ALA A 8 -12.95 -14.41 60.87
CA ALA A 8 -13.25 -13.45 59.82
C ALA A 8 -12.41 -13.77 58.56
N LEU A 9 -13.06 -14.15 57.46
CA LEU A 9 -12.43 -14.27 56.12
C LEU A 9 -12.32 -12.88 55.53
N LEU A 10 -11.10 -12.35 55.42
CA LEU A 10 -10.79 -11.20 54.63
C LEU A 10 -10.66 -11.60 53.13
N LEU A 11 -11.68 -11.34 52.34
CA LEU A 11 -11.61 -11.42 50.86
C LEU A 11 -10.79 -10.23 50.35
N ALA A 12 -9.54 -10.48 49.93
CA ALA A 12 -8.73 -9.53 49.24
C ALA A 12 -9.21 -9.45 47.78
N PHE A 13 -9.96 -8.40 47.42
CA PHE A 13 -10.22 -8.06 46.01
C PHE A 13 -8.95 -7.51 45.42
N GLY A 14 -8.24 -8.35 44.67
CA GLY A 14 -7.15 -7.91 43.82
C GLY A 14 -7.69 -7.08 42.63
N PHE A 15 -7.59 -5.77 42.73
CA PHE A 15 -7.74 -4.91 41.55
C PHE A 15 -6.58 -5.19 40.60
N THR A 16 -6.79 -6.00 39.57
CA THR A 16 -5.90 -6.01 38.42
C THR A 16 -6.11 -4.70 37.67
N ALA A 17 -5.21 -3.73 37.86
CA ALA A 17 -5.14 -2.56 37.03
C ALA A 17 -4.93 -3.04 35.58
N ALA A 18 -5.94 -2.89 34.74
CA ALA A 18 -5.80 -3.08 33.31
C ALA A 18 -4.68 -2.12 32.85
N ALA A 19 -3.58 -2.67 32.34
CA ALA A 19 -2.50 -1.88 31.78
C ALA A 19 -3.11 -0.98 30.68
N ARG A 20 -3.16 0.31 30.96
CA ARG A 20 -3.61 1.31 30.01
C ARG A 20 -2.64 1.25 28.81
N ALA A 21 -3.14 0.93 27.63
CA ALA A 21 -2.33 0.93 26.44
C ALA A 21 -1.61 2.29 26.33
N ALA A 22 -0.32 2.25 25.99
CA ALA A 22 0.43 3.48 25.77
C ALA A 22 -0.30 4.35 24.72
N PRO A 23 -0.33 5.68 24.87
CA PRO A 23 -0.95 6.56 23.90
C PRO A 23 -0.31 6.33 22.51
N GLU A 24 -1.12 6.35 21.48
CA GLU A 24 -0.64 6.21 20.12
C GLU A 24 0.28 7.38 19.75
N PRO A 25 1.47 7.13 19.18
CA PRO A 25 2.39 8.22 18.86
C PRO A 25 1.86 9.04 17.68
N ALA A 26 1.98 10.37 17.78
CA ALA A 26 1.79 11.28 16.66
C ALA A 26 3.10 11.40 15.87
N TYR A 27 3.00 11.46 14.53
CA TYR A 27 4.15 11.63 13.64
C TYR A 27 3.98 12.92 12.83
N ASP A 28 5.08 13.63 12.55
CA ASP A 28 5.04 14.76 11.62
C ASP A 28 4.76 14.31 10.16
N ALA A 29 4.60 15.27 9.26
CA ALA A 29 4.25 14.97 7.87
C ALA A 29 5.21 14.00 7.17
N GLU A 30 6.49 13.98 7.55
CA GLU A 30 7.52 13.10 6.97
C GLU A 30 7.75 11.83 7.78
N GLY A 31 6.89 11.55 8.77
CA GLY A 31 6.96 10.33 9.58
C GLY A 31 8.24 10.25 10.41
N ASN A 32 8.80 11.39 10.84
CA ASN A 32 9.92 11.36 11.78
C ASN A 32 9.49 10.70 13.09
N GLY A 33 10.37 9.84 13.64
CA GLY A 33 10.04 9.01 14.80
C GLY A 33 9.32 7.69 14.47
N PHE A 34 8.79 7.50 13.27
CA PHE A 34 8.34 6.19 12.81
C PHE A 34 9.54 5.39 12.26
N GLU A 35 9.81 4.23 12.85
CA GLU A 35 10.95 3.41 12.45
C GLU A 35 10.63 2.48 11.29
N TYR A 36 11.50 2.48 10.29
CA TYR A 36 11.49 1.50 9.21
C TYR A 36 12.40 0.30 9.57
N PRO A 37 12.12 -0.89 9.04
CA PRO A 37 12.92 -2.09 9.36
C PRO A 37 14.35 -2.05 8.80
N TRP A 38 14.62 -1.16 7.86
CA TRP A 38 15.95 -0.85 7.30
C TRP A 38 16.15 0.66 7.26
N PRO A 39 17.39 1.15 7.16
CA PRO A 39 17.68 2.57 6.98
C PRO A 39 16.93 3.13 5.76
N ALA A 40 16.18 4.19 5.96
CA ALA A 40 15.56 4.94 4.88
C ALA A 40 16.59 5.90 4.28
N HIS A 41 16.84 5.76 2.98
CA HIS A 41 17.68 6.64 2.19
C HIS A 41 16.86 7.82 1.64
N ARG A 42 17.55 8.81 1.10
CA ARG A 42 16.93 10.02 0.55
C ARG A 42 17.44 10.27 -0.88
N TYR A 43 16.53 10.59 -1.76
CA TYR A 43 16.80 11.05 -3.11
C TYR A 43 16.20 12.45 -3.28
N ASP A 44 17.07 13.46 -3.33
CA ASP A 44 16.68 14.84 -3.56
C ASP A 44 16.65 15.11 -5.07
N PHE A 45 15.57 15.71 -5.56
CA PHE A 45 15.38 16.00 -6.98
C PHE A 45 14.43 17.19 -7.17
N GLU A 46 14.37 17.69 -8.40
CA GLU A 46 13.42 18.74 -8.79
C GLU A 46 12.31 18.14 -9.65
N SER A 47 11.06 18.46 -9.31
CA SER A 47 9.87 18.09 -10.09
C SER A 47 8.85 19.21 -10.01
N GLN A 48 8.24 19.57 -11.14
CA GLN A 48 7.24 20.65 -11.23
C GLN A 48 7.75 21.95 -10.59
N ARG A 49 9.03 22.30 -10.82
CA ARG A 49 9.72 23.50 -10.31
C ARG A 49 9.79 23.55 -8.77
N GLN A 50 9.71 22.41 -8.11
CA GLN A 50 9.81 22.27 -6.65
C GLN A 50 10.95 21.32 -6.30
N LYS A 51 11.70 21.67 -5.26
CA LYS A 51 12.69 20.76 -4.65
C LYS A 51 11.94 19.76 -3.79
N LEU A 52 12.05 18.50 -4.14
CA LEU A 52 11.37 17.39 -3.49
C LEU A 52 12.38 16.35 -3.02
N ARG A 53 11.95 15.53 -2.09
CA ARG A 53 12.69 14.43 -1.53
C ARG A 53 11.86 13.16 -1.58
N MET A 54 12.40 12.09 -2.17
CA MET A 54 11.83 10.76 -2.11
C MET A 54 12.63 9.93 -1.10
N ALA A 55 11.96 9.40 -0.09
CA ALA A 55 12.53 8.39 0.79
C ALA A 55 12.41 7.01 0.12
N TYR A 56 13.38 6.13 0.37
CA TYR A 56 13.35 4.77 -0.16
C TYR A 56 14.17 3.81 0.71
N LEU A 57 13.79 2.55 0.65
CA LEU A 57 14.59 1.45 1.15
C LEU A 57 15.42 0.88 -0.01
N ASP A 58 16.68 0.56 0.24
CA ASP A 58 17.57 -0.14 -0.69
C ASP A 58 18.24 -1.28 0.08
N VAL A 59 17.72 -2.48 -0.12
CA VAL A 59 18.11 -3.65 0.66
C VAL A 59 18.86 -4.63 -0.23
N PRO A 60 20.16 -4.88 0.03
CA PRO A 60 20.95 -5.81 -0.73
C PRO A 60 20.52 -7.27 -0.45
N PRO A 61 20.95 -8.23 -1.28
CA PRO A 61 20.76 -9.65 -1.02
C PRO A 61 21.30 -10.07 0.35
N ALA A 62 20.54 -10.91 1.07
CA ALA A 62 20.83 -11.26 2.47
C ALA A 62 22.15 -11.98 2.71
N GLN A 63 22.72 -12.66 1.71
CA GLN A 63 23.95 -13.47 1.84
C GLN A 63 25.14 -12.96 0.98
N GLY A 64 25.11 -11.69 0.59
CA GLY A 64 26.23 -11.07 -0.15
C GLY A 64 26.40 -11.54 -1.60
N GLN A 65 25.78 -12.63 -2.01
CA GLN A 65 25.76 -13.13 -3.38
C GLN A 65 24.39 -12.89 -4.01
N GLY A 66 24.25 -11.79 -4.74
CA GLY A 66 23.05 -11.47 -5.49
C GLY A 66 22.95 -12.24 -6.81
N ASN A 67 21.72 -12.41 -7.29
CA ASN A 67 21.45 -12.96 -8.62
C ASN A 67 21.56 -11.89 -9.74
N GLY A 68 22.00 -10.68 -9.41
CA GLY A 68 22.14 -9.54 -10.33
C GLY A 68 20.84 -8.82 -10.68
N GLN A 69 19.70 -9.27 -10.17
CA GLN A 69 18.40 -8.66 -10.46
C GLN A 69 17.94 -7.73 -9.34
N VAL A 70 17.21 -6.69 -9.76
CA VAL A 70 16.59 -5.70 -8.86
C VAL A 70 15.09 -5.84 -8.90
N VAL A 71 14.46 -5.83 -7.72
CA VAL A 71 13.00 -5.77 -7.58
C VAL A 71 12.61 -4.41 -7.02
N LEU A 72 11.76 -3.69 -7.76
CA LEU A 72 11.12 -2.45 -7.34
C LEU A 72 9.76 -2.78 -6.72
N LEU A 73 9.52 -2.35 -5.48
CA LEU A 73 8.24 -2.53 -4.77
C LEU A 73 7.50 -1.20 -4.63
N LEU A 74 6.29 -1.11 -5.18
CA LEU A 74 5.45 0.08 -5.18
C LEU A 74 4.23 -0.14 -4.28
N HIS A 75 4.14 0.66 -3.20
CA HIS A 75 3.12 0.54 -2.16
C HIS A 75 1.74 1.07 -2.59
N GLY A 76 0.69 0.65 -1.89
CA GLY A 76 -0.67 1.18 -2.02
C GLY A 76 -0.89 2.52 -1.30
N LYS A 77 -2.07 3.15 -1.51
CA LYS A 77 -2.38 4.50 -0.99
C LYS A 77 -2.26 4.62 0.54
N ASN A 78 -2.70 3.63 1.30
CA ASN A 78 -2.68 3.67 2.77
C ASN A 78 -1.42 3.03 3.38
N PHE A 79 -0.38 2.86 2.57
CA PHE A 79 0.83 2.12 2.90
C PHE A 79 2.08 2.94 2.57
N ASN A 80 3.22 2.41 2.95
CA ASN A 80 4.54 2.97 2.71
C ASN A 80 5.56 1.85 2.42
N ALA A 81 6.82 2.20 2.19
CA ALA A 81 7.87 1.23 1.85
C ALA A 81 8.06 0.14 2.93
N SER A 82 7.87 0.47 4.22
CA SER A 82 8.06 -0.49 5.31
C SER A 82 7.01 -1.60 5.36
N ASP A 83 5.86 -1.41 4.71
CA ASP A 83 4.79 -2.40 4.64
C ASP A 83 5.16 -3.62 3.80
N TRP A 84 6.21 -3.51 3.01
CA TRP A 84 6.79 -4.60 2.25
C TRP A 84 7.78 -5.47 3.05
N ARG A 85 7.93 -5.26 4.38
CA ARG A 85 8.94 -5.95 5.22
C ARG A 85 9.09 -7.43 4.88
N THR A 86 8.02 -8.21 5.03
CA THR A 86 8.07 -9.66 4.82
C THR A 86 8.42 -10.03 3.38
N THR A 87 7.96 -9.23 2.41
CA THR A 87 8.29 -9.42 0.99
C THR A 87 9.76 -9.09 0.72
N ILE A 88 10.30 -8.03 1.32
CA ILE A 88 11.71 -7.65 1.20
C ILE A 88 12.60 -8.77 1.77
N ASP A 89 12.28 -9.27 2.97
CA ASP A 89 12.99 -10.39 3.60
C ASP A 89 13.02 -11.65 2.71
N SER A 90 11.90 -11.98 2.08
CA SER A 90 11.81 -13.13 1.19
C SER A 90 12.64 -12.94 -0.08
N LEU A 91 12.53 -11.78 -0.72
CA LEU A 91 13.25 -11.47 -1.96
C LEU A 91 14.76 -11.39 -1.74
N THR A 92 15.21 -10.77 -0.65
CA THR A 92 16.65 -10.66 -0.34
C THR A 92 17.26 -12.01 -0.01
N ARG A 93 16.54 -12.90 0.69
CA ARG A 93 16.96 -14.32 0.87
C ARG A 93 17.00 -15.08 -0.46
N ALA A 94 16.19 -14.71 -1.43
CA ALA A 94 16.21 -15.30 -2.77
C ALA A 94 17.27 -14.69 -3.69
N GLY A 95 18.11 -13.77 -3.20
CA GLY A 95 19.25 -13.19 -3.91
C GLY A 95 18.94 -11.90 -4.68
N PHE A 96 17.76 -11.30 -4.52
CA PHE A 96 17.40 -10.03 -5.18
C PHE A 96 17.85 -8.82 -4.35
N ARG A 97 18.34 -7.75 -5.02
CA ARG A 97 18.37 -6.41 -4.45
C ARG A 97 16.96 -5.83 -4.51
N VAL A 98 16.48 -5.25 -3.43
CA VAL A 98 15.12 -4.70 -3.36
C VAL A 98 15.16 -3.19 -3.14
N ILE A 99 14.45 -2.45 -3.99
CA ILE A 99 14.25 -1.01 -3.85
C ILE A 99 12.75 -0.76 -3.62
N ALA A 100 12.41 -0.08 -2.52
CA ALA A 100 11.05 0.26 -2.18
C ALA A 100 10.96 1.77 -1.84
N PRO A 101 10.54 2.62 -2.79
CA PRO A 101 10.34 4.04 -2.51
C PRO A 101 9.01 4.30 -1.82
N ASP A 102 9.00 5.30 -0.93
CA ASP A 102 7.80 6.03 -0.61
C ASP A 102 7.52 7.01 -1.75
N GLN A 103 6.37 6.94 -2.37
CA GLN A 103 6.01 7.91 -3.40
C GLN A 103 5.84 9.31 -2.81
N ILE A 104 6.00 10.37 -3.62
CA ILE A 104 5.70 11.74 -3.19
C ILE A 104 4.27 11.79 -2.66
N GLY A 105 4.08 12.44 -1.52
CA GLY A 105 2.82 12.46 -0.77
C GLY A 105 2.67 11.35 0.28
N PHE A 106 3.59 10.37 0.34
CA PHE A 106 3.50 9.20 1.21
C PHE A 106 4.75 8.98 2.07
N GLY A 107 4.60 8.15 3.10
CA GLY A 107 5.68 7.68 3.95
C GLY A 107 6.59 8.82 4.44
N LYS A 108 7.89 8.65 4.28
CA LYS A 108 8.91 9.65 4.65
C LYS A 108 9.29 10.61 3.50
N SER A 109 8.57 10.56 2.38
CA SER A 109 8.76 11.47 1.24
C SER A 109 8.08 12.82 1.46
N SER A 110 8.47 13.84 0.67
CA SER A 110 7.88 15.18 0.71
C SER A 110 6.37 15.17 0.52
N LYS A 111 5.69 16.11 1.19
CA LYS A 111 4.25 16.41 1.09
C LYS A 111 4.06 17.81 0.49
N PRO A 112 4.12 17.96 -0.84
CA PRO A 112 4.06 19.26 -1.48
C PRO A 112 2.62 19.78 -1.60
N ALA A 113 2.37 21.02 -1.16
CA ALA A 113 1.04 21.62 -1.20
C ALA A 113 0.51 21.92 -2.62
N CYS A 114 1.41 22.11 -3.58
CA CYS A 114 1.08 22.51 -4.97
C CYS A 114 1.71 21.51 -5.95
N TYR A 115 1.25 20.28 -5.95
CA TYR A 115 1.77 19.24 -6.85
C TYR A 115 0.64 18.60 -7.64
N GLN A 116 0.79 18.57 -8.95
CA GLN A 116 -0.14 17.86 -9.83
C GLN A 116 0.22 16.39 -9.85
N PHE A 117 -0.47 15.59 -9.04
CA PHE A 117 -0.27 14.15 -9.01
C PHE A 117 -0.76 13.50 -10.31
N SER A 118 0.07 12.66 -10.89
CA SER A 118 -0.30 11.77 -11.98
C SER A 118 0.55 10.49 -11.93
N PHE A 119 0.00 9.37 -12.42
CA PHE A 119 0.78 8.13 -12.48
C PHE A 119 1.98 8.25 -13.40
N THR A 120 1.89 9.03 -14.48
CA THR A 120 3.02 9.35 -15.35
C THR A 120 4.13 10.11 -14.60
N GLN A 121 3.77 11.11 -13.80
CA GLN A 121 4.76 11.85 -13.02
C GLN A 121 5.40 10.99 -11.93
N LEU A 122 4.60 10.18 -11.19
CA LEU A 122 5.14 9.26 -10.20
C LEU A 122 6.05 8.20 -10.83
N ALA A 123 5.70 7.70 -12.03
CA ALA A 123 6.54 6.78 -12.79
C ALA A 123 7.87 7.43 -13.21
N ALA A 124 7.84 8.69 -13.68
CA ALA A 124 9.03 9.45 -14.03
C ALA A 124 9.95 9.69 -12.82
N ASN A 125 9.38 10.08 -11.67
CA ASN A 125 10.14 10.24 -10.42
C ASN A 125 10.80 8.92 -9.99
N THR A 126 10.05 7.82 -10.05
CA THR A 126 10.54 6.48 -9.72
C THR A 126 11.66 6.06 -10.69
N ARG A 127 11.52 6.33 -11.98
CA ARG A 127 12.56 6.06 -12.99
C ARG A 127 13.83 6.86 -12.73
N ALA A 128 13.69 8.13 -12.36
CA ALA A 128 14.83 9.00 -12.01
C ALA A 128 15.57 8.49 -10.76
N LEU A 129 14.84 8.07 -9.72
CA LEU A 129 15.43 7.41 -8.55
C LEU A 129 16.22 6.16 -8.95
N LEU A 130 15.65 5.23 -9.72
CA LEU A 130 16.34 4.02 -10.15
C LEU A 130 17.60 4.35 -10.97
N ALA A 131 17.54 5.35 -11.85
CA ALA A 131 18.67 5.80 -12.64
C ALA A 131 19.80 6.34 -11.75
N SER A 132 19.49 7.12 -10.70
CA SER A 132 20.48 7.63 -9.75
C SER A 132 21.18 6.52 -8.96
N LEU A 133 20.53 5.35 -8.83
CA LEU A 133 21.08 4.16 -8.18
C LEU A 133 21.78 3.20 -9.16
N GLY A 134 21.96 3.60 -10.41
CA GLY A 134 22.58 2.80 -11.46
C GLY A 134 21.71 1.64 -11.95
N VAL A 135 20.41 1.65 -11.63
CA VAL A 135 19.48 0.58 -12.02
C VAL A 135 18.83 0.90 -13.35
N SER A 136 19.26 0.22 -14.40
CA SER A 136 18.71 0.37 -15.76
C SER A 136 17.41 -0.40 -15.96
N ARG A 137 17.29 -1.59 -15.37
CA ARG A 137 16.14 -2.51 -15.47
C ARG A 137 15.80 -3.13 -14.13
N SER A 138 14.52 -3.42 -13.91
CA SER A 138 14.05 -4.08 -12.68
C SER A 138 12.77 -4.88 -12.94
N VAL A 139 12.52 -5.86 -12.09
CA VAL A 139 11.17 -6.40 -11.90
C VAL A 139 10.37 -5.35 -11.13
N VAL A 140 9.15 -5.05 -11.58
CA VAL A 140 8.27 -4.06 -10.95
C VAL A 140 7.08 -4.76 -10.31
N VAL A 141 6.94 -4.61 -9.01
CA VAL A 141 5.83 -5.19 -8.21
C VAL A 141 5.03 -4.05 -7.63
N GLY A 142 3.72 -4.01 -7.88
CA GLY A 142 2.86 -2.95 -7.35
C GLY A 142 1.60 -3.49 -6.70
N HIS A 143 1.28 -2.99 -5.51
CA HIS A 143 0.06 -3.31 -4.77
C HIS A 143 -0.93 -2.15 -4.82
N SER A 144 -2.21 -2.44 -5.08
CA SER A 144 -3.29 -1.45 -5.01
C SER A 144 -3.02 -0.23 -5.93
N MET A 145 -2.94 1.00 -5.41
CA MET A 145 -2.51 2.19 -6.16
C MET A 145 -1.11 1.99 -6.76
N GLY A 146 -0.20 1.34 -6.03
CA GLY A 146 1.12 0.97 -6.56
C GLY A 146 1.04 0.02 -7.76
N GLY A 147 -0.04 -0.75 -7.88
CA GLY A 147 -0.34 -1.56 -9.07
C GLY A 147 -0.72 -0.69 -10.27
N MET A 148 -1.49 0.39 -10.08
CA MET A 148 -1.75 1.38 -11.15
C MET A 148 -0.44 2.04 -11.60
N LEU A 149 0.40 2.42 -10.64
CA LEU A 149 1.72 3.00 -10.92
C LEU A 149 2.63 2.00 -11.65
N ALA A 150 2.69 0.75 -11.21
CA ALA A 150 3.49 -0.31 -11.83
C ALA A 150 3.06 -0.58 -13.27
N GLY A 151 1.76 -0.66 -13.52
CA GLY A 151 1.20 -0.82 -14.87
C GLY A 151 1.52 0.38 -15.77
N THR A 152 1.41 1.60 -15.23
CA THR A 152 1.80 2.82 -15.96
C THR A 152 3.29 2.83 -16.25
N TYR A 153 4.12 2.51 -15.26
CA TYR A 153 5.58 2.41 -15.42
C TYR A 153 5.97 1.40 -16.51
N ALA A 154 5.36 0.22 -16.53
CA ALA A 154 5.63 -0.80 -17.53
C ALA A 154 5.24 -0.39 -18.95
N VAL A 155 4.20 0.44 -19.10
CA VAL A 155 3.78 1.00 -20.40
C VAL A 155 4.72 2.10 -20.87
N GLU A 156 5.18 2.98 -19.97
CA GLU A 156 6.00 4.15 -20.32
C GLU A 156 7.48 3.81 -20.41
N TYR A 157 7.93 2.81 -19.63
CA TYR A 157 9.33 2.37 -19.58
C TYR A 157 9.48 0.86 -19.82
N PRO A 158 9.00 0.31 -20.96
CA PRO A 158 9.05 -1.14 -21.21
C PRO A 158 10.48 -1.67 -21.26
N GLY A 159 11.44 -0.88 -21.76
CA GLY A 159 12.87 -1.26 -21.77
C GLY A 159 13.53 -1.30 -20.39
N ALA A 160 12.95 -0.61 -19.38
CA ALA A 160 13.41 -0.62 -17.99
C ALA A 160 12.65 -1.62 -17.11
N THR A 161 11.61 -2.29 -17.63
CA THR A 161 10.80 -3.26 -16.92
C THR A 161 11.12 -4.67 -17.41
N GLU A 162 11.66 -5.53 -16.52
CA GLU A 162 11.94 -6.93 -16.87
C GLU A 162 10.69 -7.79 -16.80
N LYS A 163 9.97 -7.70 -15.68
CA LYS A 163 8.72 -8.38 -15.40
C LYS A 163 7.82 -7.44 -14.61
N LEU A 164 6.51 -7.61 -14.72
CA LEU A 164 5.51 -6.86 -13.98
C LEU A 164 4.71 -7.80 -13.07
N VAL A 165 4.51 -7.41 -11.82
CA VAL A 165 3.63 -8.13 -10.88
C VAL A 165 2.60 -7.14 -10.34
N LEU A 166 1.33 -7.41 -10.56
CA LEU A 166 0.19 -6.62 -10.09
C LEU A 166 -0.52 -7.38 -8.97
N VAL A 167 -0.47 -6.82 -7.76
CA VAL A 167 -1.04 -7.43 -6.55
C VAL A 167 -2.30 -6.65 -6.17
N ASN A 168 -3.46 -7.24 -6.34
CA ASN A 168 -4.77 -6.57 -6.13
C ASN A 168 -4.75 -5.10 -6.58
N PRO A 169 -4.35 -4.79 -7.83
CA PRO A 169 -4.27 -3.41 -8.29
C PRO A 169 -5.67 -2.78 -8.30
N ILE A 170 -5.80 -1.53 -7.88
CA ILE A 170 -7.03 -0.77 -8.11
C ILE A 170 -7.01 -0.15 -9.52
N GLY A 171 -8.08 0.54 -9.92
CA GLY A 171 -8.17 1.13 -11.28
C GLY A 171 -8.37 0.11 -12.40
N LEU A 172 -8.81 -1.11 -12.08
CA LEU A 172 -9.27 -2.13 -13.04
C LEU A 172 -10.70 -1.87 -13.52
N GLU A 173 -11.34 -0.87 -12.96
CA GLU A 173 -12.61 -0.27 -13.36
C GLU A 173 -12.40 1.24 -13.53
N ASP A 174 -13.18 1.85 -14.40
CA ASP A 174 -13.21 3.31 -14.54
C ASP A 174 -14.17 3.88 -13.48
N TYR A 175 -13.60 4.33 -12.37
CA TYR A 175 -14.38 4.88 -11.25
C TYR A 175 -15.15 6.13 -11.63
N SER A 176 -14.62 6.96 -12.54
CA SER A 176 -15.28 8.19 -13.00
C SER A 176 -16.56 7.92 -13.79
N ALA A 177 -16.69 6.74 -14.39
CA ALA A 177 -17.88 6.30 -15.08
C ALA A 177 -18.93 5.64 -14.14
N LEU A 178 -18.51 5.26 -12.92
CA LEU A 178 -19.34 4.47 -12.00
C LEU A 178 -19.81 5.25 -10.77
N VAL A 179 -19.06 6.27 -10.38
CA VAL A 179 -19.27 7.05 -9.15
C VAL A 179 -19.53 8.51 -9.52
N PRO A 180 -20.47 9.19 -8.87
CA PRO A 180 -20.65 10.62 -9.07
C PRO A 180 -19.34 11.40 -8.89
N PRO A 181 -19.10 12.46 -9.69
CA PRO A 181 -17.88 13.24 -9.61
C PRO A 181 -17.72 13.87 -8.22
N ARG A 182 -16.49 13.91 -7.75
CA ARG A 182 -16.11 14.54 -6.48
C ARG A 182 -14.94 15.49 -6.73
N THR A 183 -14.96 16.62 -6.04
CA THR A 183 -13.86 17.58 -6.08
C THR A 183 -12.72 17.15 -5.15
N VAL A 184 -11.52 17.71 -5.34
CA VAL A 184 -10.41 17.54 -4.39
C VAL A 184 -10.81 18.00 -2.98
N ASP A 185 -11.59 19.10 -2.88
CA ASP A 185 -12.07 19.60 -1.60
C ASP A 185 -13.05 18.64 -0.90
N ASP A 186 -13.83 17.86 -1.66
CA ASP A 186 -14.68 16.82 -1.10
C ASP A 186 -13.86 15.68 -0.51
N TRP A 187 -12.82 15.23 -1.23
CA TRP A 187 -11.89 14.23 -0.73
C TRP A 187 -11.15 14.74 0.52
N TYR A 188 -10.68 15.99 0.50
CA TYR A 188 -9.97 16.59 1.62
C TYR A 188 -10.82 16.71 2.86
N ARG A 189 -12.08 17.15 2.74
CA ARG A 189 -13.02 17.20 3.87
C ARG A 189 -13.25 15.82 4.51
N ASP A 190 -13.26 14.76 3.69
CA ASP A 190 -13.43 13.40 4.21
C ASP A 190 -12.14 12.88 4.85
N GLU A 191 -10.97 13.17 4.28
CA GLU A 191 -9.68 12.84 4.88
C GLU A 191 -9.50 13.50 6.25
N LEU A 192 -9.85 14.77 6.41
CA LEU A 192 -9.74 15.49 7.68
C LEU A 192 -10.54 14.86 8.83
N LYS A 193 -11.56 14.04 8.53
CA LYS A 193 -12.36 13.33 9.54
C LYS A 193 -11.72 12.03 10.03
N GLN A 194 -10.61 11.60 9.43
CA GLN A 194 -9.96 10.36 9.81
C GLN A 194 -9.43 10.43 11.25
N THR A 195 -9.58 9.32 11.95
CA THR A 195 -9.03 9.06 13.28
C THR A 195 -8.29 7.73 13.28
N PRO A 196 -7.45 7.43 14.27
CA PRO A 196 -6.82 6.13 14.39
C PRO A 196 -7.81 4.97 14.33
N GLU A 197 -8.97 5.11 14.97
CA GLU A 197 -10.03 4.11 14.99
C GLU A 197 -10.65 3.92 13.61
N SER A 198 -10.92 5.03 12.86
CA SER A 198 -11.49 4.95 11.53
C SER A 198 -10.53 4.31 10.52
N VAL A 199 -9.23 4.58 10.64
CA VAL A 199 -8.18 3.93 9.84
C VAL A 199 -8.18 2.42 10.06
N ARG A 200 -8.19 1.96 11.32
CA ARG A 200 -8.26 0.54 11.67
C ARG A 200 -9.56 -0.10 11.22
N ALA A 201 -10.68 0.58 11.45
CA ALA A 201 -12.00 0.09 11.04
C ALA A 201 -12.09 -0.07 9.52
N TYR A 202 -11.54 0.87 8.76
CA TYR A 202 -11.49 0.79 7.30
C TYR A 202 -10.70 -0.46 6.86
N GLN A 203 -9.46 -0.64 7.33
CA GLN A 203 -8.65 -1.79 6.94
C GLN A 203 -9.28 -3.11 7.38
N ARG A 204 -9.76 -3.19 8.63
CA ARG A 204 -10.44 -4.39 9.14
C ARG A 204 -11.62 -4.78 8.25
N ASN A 205 -12.47 -3.84 7.89
CA ASN A 205 -13.71 -4.14 7.18
C ASN A 205 -13.49 -4.40 5.69
N PHE A 206 -12.62 -3.60 5.03
CA PHE A 206 -12.44 -3.66 3.58
C PHE A 206 -11.26 -4.54 3.15
N TYR A 207 -10.19 -4.61 3.95
CA TYR A 207 -9.03 -5.42 3.57
C TYR A 207 -9.09 -6.84 4.15
N TYR A 208 -9.58 -6.99 5.39
CA TYR A 208 -9.51 -8.24 6.14
C TYR A 208 -10.89 -8.85 6.46
N ALA A 209 -11.98 -8.38 5.83
CA ALA A 209 -13.35 -8.88 5.98
C ALA A 209 -13.85 -8.98 7.44
N GLY A 210 -13.55 -7.98 8.25
CA GLY A 210 -13.92 -7.91 9.66
C GLY A 210 -12.95 -8.61 10.61
N ALA A 211 -12.02 -9.44 10.12
CA ALA A 211 -10.98 -10.03 10.94
C ALA A 211 -9.90 -8.99 11.31
N TRP A 212 -9.31 -9.15 12.50
CA TRP A 212 -8.17 -8.33 12.91
C TRP A 212 -7.16 -9.20 13.63
N LYS A 213 -5.91 -9.14 13.21
CA LYS A 213 -4.79 -9.84 13.83
C LYS A 213 -3.75 -8.84 14.31
N PRO A 214 -2.96 -9.14 15.33
CA PRO A 214 -1.94 -8.24 15.85
C PRO A 214 -0.93 -7.77 14.79
N GLU A 215 -0.57 -8.63 13.84
CA GLU A 215 0.35 -8.30 12.76
C GLU A 215 -0.18 -7.23 11.79
N TYR A 216 -1.51 -7.05 11.68
CA TYR A 216 -2.11 -6.04 10.81
C TYR A 216 -1.93 -4.62 11.37
N GLU A 217 -1.75 -4.49 12.69
CA GLU A 217 -1.54 -3.20 13.35
C GLU A 217 -0.33 -2.45 12.80
N ALA A 218 0.75 -3.17 12.47
CA ALA A 218 1.95 -2.55 11.90
C ALA A 218 1.69 -1.77 10.61
N HIS A 219 0.68 -2.16 9.84
CA HIS A 219 0.29 -1.55 8.55
C HIS A 219 -0.65 -0.34 8.69
N THR A 220 -1.10 -0.02 9.91
CA THR A 220 -1.95 1.14 10.19
C THR A 220 -1.22 2.25 10.94
N ARG A 221 -0.16 1.92 11.68
CA ARG A 221 0.47 2.78 12.69
C ARG A 221 0.90 4.15 12.18
N LEU A 222 1.53 4.22 11.00
CA LEU A 222 1.97 5.52 10.47
C LEU A 222 0.78 6.40 10.11
N LEU A 223 -0.20 5.86 9.39
CA LEU A 223 -1.39 6.59 8.99
C LEU A 223 -2.23 7.01 10.21
N ALA A 224 -2.42 6.09 11.17
CA ALA A 224 -3.13 6.39 12.41
C ALA A 224 -2.42 7.49 13.21
N GLY A 225 -1.09 7.41 13.34
CA GLY A 225 -0.30 8.43 14.03
C GLY A 225 -0.32 9.80 13.33
N TRP A 226 -0.40 9.85 12.01
CA TRP A 226 -0.57 11.10 11.29
C TRP A 226 -1.89 11.80 11.62
N THR A 227 -2.99 11.05 11.81
CA THR A 227 -4.28 11.64 12.16
C THR A 227 -4.28 12.36 13.51
N LEU A 228 -3.29 12.10 14.36
CA LEU A 228 -3.09 12.75 15.68
C LEU A 228 -2.12 13.94 15.60
N SER A 229 -1.49 14.17 14.46
CA SER A 229 -0.46 15.19 14.27
C SER A 229 -1.06 16.55 13.90
N PRO A 230 -0.46 17.66 14.34
CA PRO A 230 -0.74 18.98 13.78
C PRO A 230 -0.50 19.08 12.27
N ASP A 231 0.34 18.21 11.71
CA ASP A 231 0.62 18.13 10.27
C ASP A 231 -0.42 17.33 9.48
N TRP A 232 -1.42 16.75 10.15
CA TRP A 232 -2.47 15.97 9.48
C TRP A 232 -3.12 16.71 8.29
N PRO A 233 -3.47 18.00 8.40
CA PRO A 233 -4.05 18.73 7.27
C PRO A 233 -3.17 18.70 6.00
N LYS A 234 -1.84 18.73 6.15
CA LYS A 234 -0.90 18.67 5.04
C LYS A 234 -0.87 17.26 4.41
N VAL A 235 -0.85 16.22 5.23
CA VAL A 235 -0.90 14.82 4.75
C VAL A 235 -2.25 14.51 4.10
N ALA A 236 -3.35 14.96 4.72
CA ALA A 236 -4.70 14.81 4.21
C ALA A 236 -4.91 15.51 2.85
N TRP A 237 -4.23 16.65 2.62
CA TRP A 237 -4.26 17.34 1.34
C TRP A 237 -3.64 16.48 0.23
N ASP A 238 -2.43 15.94 0.44
CA ASP A 238 -1.80 15.04 -0.53
C ASP A 238 -2.61 13.74 -0.71
N ALA A 239 -3.23 13.25 0.36
CA ALA A 239 -4.14 12.12 0.27
C ALA A 239 -5.34 12.43 -0.63
N ALA A 240 -5.92 13.62 -0.53
CA ALA A 240 -7.03 14.08 -1.38
C ALA A 240 -6.61 14.22 -2.85
N LEU A 241 -5.47 14.85 -3.12
CA LEU A 241 -4.91 14.97 -4.47
C LEU A 241 -4.64 13.59 -5.11
N THR A 242 -4.17 12.64 -4.32
CA THR A 242 -3.95 11.26 -4.80
C THR A 242 -5.24 10.48 -5.00
N TYR A 243 -6.32 10.78 -4.26
CA TYR A 243 -7.65 10.24 -4.58
C TYR A 243 -8.16 10.73 -5.92
N ASP A 244 -8.01 12.03 -6.20
CA ASP A 244 -8.38 12.60 -7.50
C ASP A 244 -7.56 11.95 -8.64
N MET A 245 -6.26 11.79 -8.46
CA MET A 245 -5.39 11.07 -9.40
C MET A 245 -5.90 9.64 -9.68
N ILE A 246 -6.22 8.88 -8.65
CA ILE A 246 -6.73 7.50 -8.78
C ILE A 246 -8.07 7.50 -9.52
N PHE A 247 -8.96 8.43 -9.15
CA PHE A 247 -10.30 8.54 -9.69
C PHE A 247 -10.32 8.89 -11.19
N THR A 248 -9.44 9.81 -11.59
CA THR A 248 -9.41 10.37 -12.95
C THR A 248 -8.47 9.62 -13.91
N GLN A 249 -7.61 8.73 -13.41
CA GLN A 249 -6.58 8.06 -14.22
C GLN A 249 -6.64 6.52 -14.09
N PRO A 250 -7.73 5.86 -14.55
CA PRO A 250 -7.86 4.41 -14.46
C PRO A 250 -6.75 3.68 -15.22
N LEU A 251 -6.37 2.49 -14.74
CA LEU A 251 -5.39 1.63 -15.42
C LEU A 251 -5.98 0.93 -16.65
N VAL A 252 -7.29 0.75 -16.68
CA VAL A 252 -8.01 -0.02 -17.73
C VAL A 252 -7.56 0.34 -19.16
N PRO A 253 -7.48 1.61 -19.59
CA PRO A 253 -7.09 1.94 -20.95
C PRO A 253 -5.63 1.59 -21.30
N LYS A 254 -4.79 1.34 -20.29
CA LYS A 254 -3.36 1.04 -20.46
C LYS A 254 -3.07 -0.47 -20.54
N LEU A 255 -3.98 -1.33 -20.04
CA LEU A 255 -3.75 -2.77 -19.89
C LEU A 255 -3.30 -3.44 -21.19
N SER A 256 -3.96 -3.16 -22.32
CA SER A 256 -3.63 -3.75 -23.61
C SER A 256 -2.29 -3.25 -24.19
N ARG A 257 -1.68 -2.23 -23.60
CA ARG A 257 -0.37 -1.68 -24.00
C ARG A 257 0.80 -2.29 -23.21
N ILE A 258 0.53 -3.05 -22.16
CA ILE A 258 1.56 -3.76 -21.40
C ILE A 258 2.13 -4.88 -22.28
N ARG A 259 3.46 -4.90 -22.46
CA ARG A 259 4.18 -5.82 -23.36
C ARG A 259 5.20 -6.71 -22.64
N VAL A 260 5.40 -6.48 -21.35
CA VAL A 260 6.36 -7.24 -20.54
C VAL A 260 5.68 -8.47 -19.92
N PRO A 261 6.42 -9.55 -19.60
CA PRO A 261 5.87 -10.67 -18.86
C PRO A 261 5.18 -10.20 -17.60
N THR A 262 3.90 -10.57 -17.42
CA THR A 262 3.07 -10.02 -16.34
C THR A 262 2.42 -11.13 -15.52
N LEU A 263 2.47 -10.98 -14.20
CA LEU A 263 1.74 -11.79 -13.22
C LEU A 263 0.67 -10.93 -12.53
N LEU A 264 -0.54 -11.44 -12.46
CA LEU A 264 -1.63 -10.93 -11.64
C LEU A 264 -1.74 -11.82 -10.40
N VAL A 265 -1.65 -11.26 -9.20
CA VAL A 265 -1.94 -11.95 -7.94
C VAL A 265 -3.18 -11.33 -7.34
N ILE A 266 -4.26 -12.08 -7.27
CA ILE A 266 -5.59 -11.58 -6.92
C ILE A 266 -6.16 -12.36 -5.75
N GLY A 267 -6.39 -11.68 -4.63
CA GLY A 267 -7.23 -12.16 -3.55
C GLY A 267 -8.69 -12.04 -3.94
N THR A 268 -9.39 -13.18 -4.07
CA THR A 268 -10.72 -13.22 -4.72
C THR A 268 -11.84 -12.64 -3.87
N ARG A 269 -11.61 -12.46 -2.55
CA ARG A 269 -12.57 -11.83 -1.63
C ARG A 269 -12.54 -10.31 -1.69
N ASP A 270 -11.51 -9.72 -2.28
CA ASP A 270 -11.36 -8.27 -2.35
C ASP A 270 -12.57 -7.60 -3.01
N ARG A 271 -13.01 -6.50 -2.40
CA ARG A 271 -14.12 -5.63 -2.87
C ARG A 271 -13.73 -4.15 -2.86
N THR A 272 -12.43 -3.87 -2.80
CA THR A 272 -11.92 -2.50 -2.75
C THR A 272 -12.19 -1.77 -4.06
N ALA A 273 -12.88 -0.66 -3.99
CA ALA A 273 -13.12 0.22 -5.13
C ALA A 273 -13.25 1.66 -4.64
N LEU A 274 -12.56 2.59 -5.31
CA LEU A 274 -12.57 3.99 -4.91
C LEU A 274 -13.95 4.60 -5.10
N GLY A 275 -14.40 5.37 -4.09
CA GLY A 275 -15.69 6.08 -4.15
C GLY A 275 -16.92 5.17 -4.11
N LYS A 276 -16.76 3.86 -3.94
CA LYS A 276 -17.86 2.88 -3.94
C LYS A 276 -19.03 3.27 -3.06
N ALA A 277 -18.78 3.86 -1.89
CA ALA A 277 -19.83 4.29 -0.95
C ALA A 277 -20.73 5.42 -1.51
N PHE A 278 -20.27 6.13 -2.53
CA PHE A 278 -21.01 7.22 -3.17
C PHE A 278 -21.75 6.79 -4.45
N ALA A 279 -21.50 5.58 -4.94
CA ALA A 279 -22.18 5.03 -6.13
C ALA A 279 -23.62 4.64 -5.80
N PRO A 280 -24.52 4.54 -6.81
CA PRO A 280 -25.86 3.96 -6.65
C PRO A 280 -25.78 2.52 -6.08
N PRO A 281 -26.77 2.07 -5.28
CA PRO A 281 -26.71 0.78 -4.58
C PRO A 281 -26.44 -0.44 -5.48
N GLU A 282 -27.00 -0.47 -6.68
CA GLU A 282 -26.79 -1.54 -7.67
C GLU A 282 -25.38 -1.52 -8.23
N VAL A 283 -24.78 -0.34 -8.42
CA VAL A 283 -23.39 -0.16 -8.86
C VAL A 283 -22.44 -0.56 -7.73
N GLN A 284 -22.73 -0.20 -6.48
CA GLN A 284 -21.94 -0.62 -5.32
C GLN A 284 -21.79 -2.14 -5.23
N LYS A 285 -22.85 -2.90 -5.52
CA LYS A 285 -22.81 -4.37 -5.50
C LYS A 285 -21.87 -4.93 -6.57
N ALA A 286 -21.80 -4.30 -7.73
CA ALA A 286 -21.02 -4.75 -8.88
C ALA A 286 -19.53 -4.32 -8.81
N MET A 287 -19.24 -3.18 -8.17
CA MET A 287 -17.88 -2.62 -8.08
C MET A 287 -16.95 -3.48 -7.23
N GLY A 288 -15.70 -3.57 -7.65
CA GLY A 288 -14.62 -4.22 -6.91
C GLY A 288 -14.77 -5.75 -6.84
N ASP A 289 -15.40 -6.38 -7.82
CA ASP A 289 -15.43 -7.84 -7.90
C ASP A 289 -14.12 -8.38 -8.47
N TYR A 290 -13.11 -8.55 -7.60
CA TYR A 290 -11.76 -8.95 -8.03
C TYR A 290 -11.69 -10.35 -8.61
N ALA A 291 -12.57 -11.28 -8.24
CA ALA A 291 -12.66 -12.58 -8.90
C ALA A 291 -13.03 -12.45 -10.39
N ARG A 292 -13.89 -11.47 -10.72
CA ARG A 292 -14.22 -11.13 -12.12
C ARG A 292 -13.13 -10.24 -12.74
N LEU A 293 -12.71 -9.19 -12.03
CA LEU A 293 -11.75 -8.19 -12.53
C LEU A 293 -10.39 -8.80 -12.85
N GLY A 294 -9.92 -9.76 -12.04
CA GLY A 294 -8.68 -10.50 -12.30
C GLY A 294 -8.68 -11.18 -13.65
N LYS A 295 -9.76 -11.92 -13.98
CA LYS A 295 -9.93 -12.60 -15.26
C LYS A 295 -10.05 -11.64 -16.45
N LEU A 296 -10.81 -10.56 -16.27
CA LEU A 296 -10.93 -9.53 -17.32
C LEU A 296 -9.59 -8.81 -17.56
N THR A 297 -8.81 -8.58 -16.51
CA THR A 297 -7.49 -7.97 -16.62
C THR A 297 -6.51 -8.91 -17.33
N GLN A 298 -6.53 -10.19 -16.98
CA GLN A 298 -5.73 -11.21 -17.68
C GLN A 298 -6.02 -11.24 -19.18
N GLN A 299 -7.28 -11.20 -19.57
CA GLN A 299 -7.67 -11.16 -20.98
C GLN A 299 -7.17 -9.92 -21.72
N ARG A 300 -7.03 -8.78 -21.02
CA ARG A 300 -6.58 -7.50 -21.59
C ARG A 300 -5.06 -7.36 -21.67
N ILE A 301 -4.30 -8.11 -20.88
CA ILE A 301 -2.82 -8.09 -20.90
C ILE A 301 -2.33 -9.34 -21.62
N PRO A 302 -1.84 -9.23 -22.87
CA PRO A 302 -1.40 -10.39 -23.65
C PRO A 302 -0.30 -11.19 -22.94
N GLY A 303 -0.47 -12.51 -22.84
CA GLY A 303 0.50 -13.42 -22.24
C GLY A 303 0.65 -13.32 -20.71
N SER A 304 -0.22 -12.57 -20.03
CA SER A 304 -0.19 -12.49 -18.56
C SER A 304 -0.64 -13.80 -17.92
N ARG A 305 -0.13 -14.03 -16.69
CA ARG A 305 -0.53 -15.12 -15.80
C ARG A 305 -1.41 -14.59 -14.69
N LEU A 306 -2.44 -15.34 -14.33
CA LEU A 306 -3.31 -15.03 -13.18
C LEU A 306 -3.13 -16.10 -12.10
N VAL A 307 -2.84 -15.66 -10.87
CA VAL A 307 -2.90 -16.47 -9.67
C VAL A 307 -3.99 -15.90 -8.78
N GLU A 308 -5.07 -16.65 -8.63
CA GLU A 308 -6.14 -16.33 -7.69
C GLU A 308 -5.82 -16.97 -6.33
N ILE A 309 -5.96 -16.19 -5.24
CA ILE A 309 -5.82 -16.70 -3.87
C ILE A 309 -7.22 -16.68 -3.24
N PRO A 310 -7.88 -17.84 -3.15
CA PRO A 310 -9.26 -17.93 -2.66
C PRO A 310 -9.42 -17.46 -1.22
N GLY A 311 -10.50 -16.70 -0.96
CA GLY A 311 -10.84 -16.24 0.39
C GLY A 311 -9.95 -15.12 0.95
N VAL A 312 -8.98 -14.62 0.19
CA VAL A 312 -8.05 -13.56 0.56
C VAL A 312 -8.55 -12.20 0.06
N GLY A 313 -8.35 -11.16 0.87
CA GLY A 313 -8.80 -9.80 0.58
C GLY A 313 -7.78 -8.96 -0.17
N HIS A 314 -7.76 -7.66 0.15
CA HIS A 314 -7.02 -6.64 -0.58
C HIS A 314 -5.48 -6.73 -0.46
N VAL A 315 -4.97 -7.38 0.59
CA VAL A 315 -3.54 -7.37 0.95
C VAL A 315 -2.96 -8.79 1.00
N PRO A 316 -2.91 -9.54 -0.14
CA PRO A 316 -2.45 -10.92 -0.17
C PRO A 316 -1.04 -11.11 0.39
N GLN A 317 -0.15 -10.12 0.19
CA GLN A 317 1.23 -10.10 0.70
C GLN A 317 1.32 -9.99 2.22
N VAL A 318 0.20 -9.73 2.91
CA VAL A 318 0.10 -9.71 4.38
C VAL A 318 -0.80 -10.84 4.85
N GLU A 319 -2.01 -10.93 4.30
CA GLU A 319 -3.07 -11.86 4.76
C GLU A 319 -2.73 -13.32 4.47
N ALA A 320 -2.07 -13.60 3.35
CA ALA A 320 -1.76 -14.96 2.87
C ALA A 320 -0.34 -15.05 2.30
N PHE A 321 0.65 -14.56 3.06
CA PHE A 321 2.03 -14.42 2.60
C PHE A 321 2.60 -15.68 1.94
N PRO A 322 2.46 -16.91 2.49
CA PRO A 322 3.02 -18.11 1.85
C PRO A 322 2.48 -18.40 0.44
N ALA A 323 1.22 -18.08 0.17
CA ALA A 323 0.62 -18.25 -1.16
C ALA A 323 1.10 -17.16 -2.12
N PHE A 324 1.15 -15.92 -1.65
CA PHE A 324 1.71 -14.79 -2.38
C PHE A 324 3.19 -15.01 -2.73
N GLU A 325 4.02 -15.41 -1.76
CA GLU A 325 5.46 -15.68 -1.94
C GLU A 325 5.70 -16.75 -3.01
N ARG A 326 4.97 -17.87 -2.95
CA ARG A 326 5.09 -18.93 -3.98
C ARG A 326 4.77 -18.41 -5.37
N ALA A 327 3.70 -17.61 -5.50
CA ALA A 327 3.33 -17.02 -6.79
C ALA A 327 4.40 -16.06 -7.31
N LEU A 328 4.88 -15.17 -6.42
CA LEU A 328 5.92 -14.19 -6.74
C LEU A 328 7.22 -14.86 -7.14
N LEU A 329 7.82 -15.66 -6.26
CA LEU A 329 9.12 -16.30 -6.51
C LEU A 329 9.06 -17.31 -7.67
N GLY A 330 7.93 -18.01 -7.85
CA GLY A 330 7.71 -18.91 -8.98
C GLY A 330 7.65 -18.19 -10.34
N PHE A 331 7.25 -16.91 -10.34
CA PHE A 331 7.24 -16.08 -11.54
C PHE A 331 8.60 -15.39 -11.79
N LEU A 332 9.35 -15.06 -10.74
CA LEU A 332 10.64 -14.38 -10.85
C LEU A 332 11.76 -15.30 -11.37
N ARG A 333 11.70 -16.58 -11.06
CA ARG A 333 12.58 -17.62 -11.61
C ARG A 333 12.23 -17.87 -13.08
#